data_932f6092084821edecbb0960cf60d2f1
#
_entry.id   932f6092084821edecbb0960cf60d2f1
#
_cell.length_a   1.000
_cell.length_b   1.000
_cell.length_c   1.000
_cell.angle_alpha   90.00
_cell.angle_beta   90.00
_cell.angle_gamma   90.00
#
_symmetry.space_group_name_H-M   'P 1'
#
loop_
_entity.id
_entity.type
_entity.pdbx_description
1 polymer ?
#
loop_
_entity_poly.entity_id
_entity_poly.type
_entity_poly.pdbx_seq_one_letter_code
_entity_poly.pdbx_strand_id
1 'polypeptide(L)'
;RSHFRSMDIWQSGEPDRDVATSGWIGRYFDNACPGCDPRIGVSIGETLPTAMQGERVMPLSFGRPESYRYHGQDVRDYSKLNQTSANDPPQNGIAGNITPSSQLDFLHRTAMDAQVSSDQILRLTQSHRTSTQYPGSEFGVGLKTIAAMIAGGLPTRVYYVSLGGFDTHAAELPRHDALMTQLSQGLGAFWADLKAQGNDDRVMMMTFSEFGRRVQANASQGTDHGAAAPLFVMGKNLNQGVVGRHPSLTDLDQGDLRFGVDFRSVYATILQNWLETPSKPILGDQFPTWNLVKA
;
A
#
# COMPACT_ATOMS: atom_id res chain seq x y z
N ARG A 1 22.37 0.98 10.44
CA ARG A 1 21.19 0.15 10.09
C ARG A 1 20.83 0.41 8.64
N SER A 2 20.65 -0.64 7.85
CA SER A 2 20.39 -0.53 6.42
C SER A 2 18.90 -0.29 6.16
N HIS A 3 18.58 0.73 5.35
CA HIS A 3 17.22 0.93 4.83
C HIS A 3 16.69 -0.30 4.13
N PHE A 4 17.49 -0.91 3.25
CA PHE A 4 17.10 -2.09 2.48
C PHE A 4 16.59 -3.22 3.40
N ARG A 5 17.38 -3.56 4.42
CA ARG A 5 16.99 -4.63 5.35
C ARG A 5 15.76 -4.27 6.18
N SER A 6 15.67 -3.03 6.65
CA SER A 6 14.50 -2.56 7.40
C SER A 6 13.25 -2.54 6.54
N MET A 7 13.35 -2.08 5.28
CA MET A 7 12.24 -2.13 4.32
C MET A 7 11.79 -3.56 4.06
N ASP A 8 12.71 -4.50 3.83
CA ASP A 8 12.37 -5.91 3.65
C ASP A 8 11.58 -6.45 4.84
N ILE A 9 12.03 -6.17 6.06
CA ILE A 9 11.38 -6.62 7.29
C ILE A 9 9.95 -6.04 7.41
N TRP A 10 9.80 -4.73 7.22
CA TRP A 10 8.49 -4.08 7.36
C TRP A 10 7.52 -4.47 6.23
N GLN A 11 8.03 -4.60 5.02
CA GLN A 11 7.18 -4.95 3.87
C GLN A 11 6.85 -6.44 3.80
N SER A 12 7.73 -7.30 4.26
CA SER A 12 7.44 -8.74 4.32
C SER A 12 6.76 -9.19 5.62
N GLY A 13 7.09 -8.57 6.74
CA GLY A 13 6.74 -9.09 8.07
C GLY A 13 7.58 -10.31 8.49
N GLU A 14 8.67 -10.62 7.78
CA GLU A 14 9.53 -11.80 7.98
C GLU A 14 10.99 -11.38 8.31
N PRO A 15 11.29 -11.05 9.57
CA PRO A 15 12.61 -10.55 9.95
C PRO A 15 13.74 -11.58 9.82
N ASP A 16 13.42 -12.87 9.79
CA ASP A 16 14.40 -13.96 9.77
C ASP A 16 14.82 -14.36 8.33
N ARG A 17 14.15 -13.83 7.31
CA ARG A 17 14.54 -14.04 5.90
C ARG A 17 15.58 -13.02 5.46
N ASP A 18 16.64 -13.45 4.80
CA ASP A 18 17.69 -12.56 4.29
C ASP A 18 17.22 -11.66 3.16
N VAL A 19 16.33 -12.16 2.30
CA VAL A 19 15.74 -11.43 1.17
C VAL A 19 14.24 -11.71 1.11
N ALA A 20 13.44 -10.66 1.11
CA ALA A 20 11.99 -10.77 0.94
C ALA A 20 11.65 -11.04 -0.53
N THR A 21 10.97 -12.14 -0.81
CA THR A 21 10.47 -12.51 -2.16
C THR A 21 9.00 -12.13 -2.35
N SER A 22 8.27 -11.93 -1.25
CA SER A 22 6.86 -11.51 -1.25
C SER A 22 6.57 -10.64 -0.02
N GLY A 23 5.55 -9.79 -0.12
CA GLY A 23 5.11 -8.94 0.96
C GLY A 23 3.90 -9.50 1.70
N TRP A 24 3.63 -8.98 2.89
CA TRP A 24 2.50 -9.45 3.70
C TRP A 24 1.14 -9.14 3.05
N ILE A 25 1.00 -8.01 2.33
CA ILE A 25 -0.22 -7.67 1.59
C ILE A 25 -0.35 -8.56 0.34
N GLY A 26 0.77 -8.82 -0.36
CA GLY A 26 0.78 -9.75 -1.50
C GLY A 26 0.35 -11.16 -1.10
N ARG A 27 0.88 -11.67 0.02
CA ARG A 27 0.43 -12.96 0.57
C ARG A 27 -1.03 -12.93 1.05
N TYR A 28 -1.52 -11.78 1.53
CA TYR A 28 -2.95 -11.62 1.80
C TYR A 28 -3.77 -11.80 0.52
N PHE A 29 -3.41 -11.18 -0.59
CA PHE A 29 -4.12 -11.37 -1.86
C PHE A 29 -4.10 -12.82 -2.33
N ASP A 30 -2.93 -13.47 -2.26
CA ASP A 30 -2.77 -14.87 -2.66
C ASP A 30 -3.61 -15.85 -1.82
N ASN A 31 -3.81 -15.55 -0.54
CA ASN A 31 -4.60 -16.39 0.38
C ASN A 31 -6.10 -16.06 0.37
N ALA A 32 -6.46 -14.78 0.38
CA ALA A 32 -7.86 -14.35 0.48
C ALA A 32 -8.60 -14.51 -0.84
N CYS A 33 -7.90 -14.43 -1.97
CA CYS A 33 -8.52 -14.43 -3.29
C CYS A 33 -7.59 -14.98 -4.39
N PRO A 34 -7.30 -16.30 -4.40
CA PRO A 34 -6.52 -16.90 -5.47
C PRO A 34 -7.17 -16.65 -6.83
N GLY A 35 -6.45 -16.04 -7.77
CA GLY A 35 -6.95 -15.71 -9.11
C GLY A 35 -7.81 -14.46 -9.19
N CYS A 36 -7.79 -13.59 -8.18
CA CYS A 36 -8.44 -12.30 -8.22
C CYS A 36 -7.90 -11.38 -9.33
N ASP A 37 -8.78 -10.50 -9.74
CA ASP A 37 -8.47 -9.35 -10.57
C ASP A 37 -7.32 -8.52 -9.96
N PRO A 38 -6.30 -8.12 -10.74
CA PRO A 38 -5.20 -7.26 -10.28
C PRO A 38 -5.65 -5.95 -9.60
N ARG A 39 -6.87 -5.47 -9.89
CA ARG A 39 -7.47 -4.30 -9.24
C ARG A 39 -7.75 -4.48 -7.75
N ILE A 40 -7.58 -5.68 -7.20
CA ILE A 40 -7.69 -5.93 -5.75
C ILE A 40 -6.71 -5.09 -4.93
N GLY A 41 -5.57 -4.72 -5.52
CA GLY A 41 -4.58 -3.84 -4.94
C GLY A 41 -4.15 -2.75 -5.93
N VAL A 42 -3.96 -1.52 -5.45
CA VAL A 42 -3.46 -0.40 -6.26
C VAL A 42 -2.38 0.35 -5.49
N SER A 43 -1.19 0.45 -6.07
CA SER A 43 -0.11 1.29 -5.59
C SER A 43 0.00 2.56 -6.44
N ILE A 44 0.01 3.73 -5.79
CA ILE A 44 0.36 4.99 -6.44
C ILE A 44 1.87 5.17 -6.33
N GLY A 45 2.58 4.79 -7.39
CA GLY A 45 4.03 4.81 -7.49
C GLY A 45 4.50 4.13 -8.77
N GLU A 46 5.71 4.46 -9.23
CA GLU A 46 6.28 3.88 -10.47
C GLU A 46 6.64 2.40 -10.33
N THR A 47 6.87 1.94 -9.10
CA THR A 47 7.21 0.56 -8.82
C THR A 47 6.25 -0.03 -7.79
N LEU A 48 5.90 -1.30 -7.96
CA LEU A 48 5.10 -2.03 -6.98
C LEU A 48 5.94 -2.28 -5.72
N PRO A 49 5.51 -1.81 -4.53
CA PRO A 49 6.26 -2.05 -3.30
C PRO A 49 6.24 -3.54 -2.94
N THR A 50 7.34 -4.03 -2.36
CA THR A 50 7.46 -5.42 -1.93
C THR A 50 6.30 -5.86 -1.03
N ALA A 51 5.77 -4.96 -0.20
CA ALA A 51 4.59 -5.24 0.64
C ALA A 51 3.41 -5.81 -0.14
N MET A 52 3.22 -5.36 -1.38
CA MET A 52 2.09 -5.76 -2.24
C MET A 52 2.44 -6.87 -3.24
N GLN A 53 3.70 -7.31 -3.32
CA GLN A 53 4.12 -8.37 -4.23
C GLN A 53 3.70 -9.73 -3.68
N GLY A 54 2.83 -10.42 -4.41
CA GLY A 54 2.43 -11.81 -4.18
C GLY A 54 3.11 -12.77 -5.14
N GLU A 55 2.86 -14.06 -5.00
CA GLU A 55 3.32 -15.10 -5.92
C GLU A 55 2.32 -15.34 -7.08
N ARG A 56 1.05 -15.09 -6.84
CA ARG A 56 -0.07 -15.39 -7.74
C ARG A 56 -0.79 -14.16 -8.22
N VAL A 57 -1.00 -13.19 -7.35
CA VAL A 57 -1.71 -11.95 -7.65
C VAL A 57 -0.71 -10.80 -7.71
N MET A 58 -0.68 -10.13 -8.87
CA MET A 58 0.17 -8.97 -9.10
C MET A 58 -0.71 -7.71 -9.16
N PRO A 59 -0.78 -6.91 -8.10
CA PRO A 59 -1.57 -5.68 -8.06
C PRO A 59 -1.08 -4.62 -9.04
N LEU A 60 -1.93 -3.61 -9.26
CA LEU A 60 -1.60 -2.50 -10.14
C LEU A 60 -0.63 -1.52 -9.48
N SER A 61 0.29 -0.96 -10.26
CA SER A 61 1.17 0.14 -9.82
C SER A 61 1.31 1.17 -10.93
N PHE A 62 1.13 2.45 -10.61
CA PHE A 62 1.29 3.57 -11.54
C PHE A 62 1.50 4.88 -10.79
N GLY A 63 2.34 5.76 -11.33
CA GLY A 63 2.57 7.09 -10.76
C GLY A 63 1.36 8.02 -10.98
N ARG A 64 0.80 8.01 -12.18
CA ARG A 64 -0.38 8.80 -12.57
C ARG A 64 -1.32 7.99 -13.45
N PRO A 65 -2.65 8.18 -13.34
CA PRO A 65 -3.61 7.48 -14.18
C PRO A 65 -3.36 7.67 -15.67
N GLU A 66 -2.89 8.86 -16.08
CA GLU A 66 -2.60 9.19 -17.47
C GLU A 66 -1.42 8.40 -18.03
N SER A 67 -0.39 8.12 -17.22
CA SER A 67 0.78 7.34 -17.62
C SER A 67 0.52 5.83 -17.62
N TYR A 68 -0.55 5.38 -16.99
CA TYR A 68 -0.96 3.97 -16.96
C TYR A 68 -1.75 3.59 -18.20
N ARG A 69 -1.27 3.96 -19.39
CA ARG A 69 -1.90 3.65 -20.67
C ARG A 69 -0.84 3.29 -21.71
N TYR A 70 -1.24 2.49 -22.67
CA TYR A 70 -0.41 2.29 -23.86
C TYR A 70 -0.41 3.56 -24.73
N HIS A 71 0.77 4.12 -24.96
CA HIS A 71 0.99 5.35 -25.73
C HIS A 71 1.68 5.10 -27.10
N GLY A 72 1.65 3.86 -27.63
CA GLY A 72 2.21 3.54 -28.93
C GLY A 72 1.47 4.22 -30.09
N GLN A 73 2.12 4.32 -31.24
CA GLN A 73 1.52 4.94 -32.46
C GLN A 73 0.28 4.18 -32.95
N ASP A 74 0.16 2.90 -32.63
CA ASP A 74 -0.90 1.99 -33.09
C ASP A 74 -1.94 1.65 -32.01
N VAL A 75 -2.35 2.64 -31.19
CA VAL A 75 -3.35 2.44 -30.11
C VAL A 75 -4.62 1.76 -30.62
N ARG A 76 -5.07 2.11 -31.85
CA ARG A 76 -6.29 1.52 -32.48
C ARG A 76 -6.09 0.06 -32.83
N ASP A 77 -4.92 -0.30 -33.36
CA ASP A 77 -4.63 -1.67 -33.76
C ASP A 77 -4.31 -2.55 -32.54
N TYR A 78 -3.65 -2.00 -31.53
CA TYR A 78 -3.48 -2.64 -30.24
C TYR A 78 -4.84 -2.95 -29.58
N SER A 79 -5.78 -2.02 -29.61
CA SER A 79 -7.14 -2.21 -29.10
C SER A 79 -7.92 -3.27 -29.89
N LYS A 80 -7.76 -3.31 -31.24
CA LYS A 80 -8.41 -4.32 -32.10
C LYS A 80 -7.84 -5.72 -31.88
N LEU A 81 -6.52 -5.85 -31.77
CA LEU A 81 -5.85 -7.12 -31.49
C LEU A 81 -6.34 -7.70 -30.15
N ASN A 82 -6.51 -6.85 -29.15
CA ASN A 82 -7.01 -7.28 -27.86
C ASN A 82 -8.52 -7.62 -27.86
N GLN A 83 -9.34 -7.01 -28.73
CA GLN A 83 -10.77 -7.30 -28.85
C GLN A 83 -11.07 -8.60 -29.62
N THR A 84 -10.23 -8.99 -30.56
CA THR A 84 -10.42 -10.23 -31.32
C THR A 84 -10.25 -11.49 -30.47
N SER A 85 -9.42 -11.45 -29.42
CA SER A 85 -9.25 -12.58 -28.50
C SER A 85 -10.37 -12.71 -27.46
N ALA A 86 -11.18 -11.66 -27.21
CA ALA A 86 -12.26 -11.68 -26.23
C ALA A 86 -13.49 -12.50 -26.70
N ASN A 87 -13.60 -12.84 -27.97
CA ASN A 87 -14.72 -13.58 -28.54
C ASN A 87 -14.50 -15.10 -28.61
N ASP A 88 -13.30 -15.58 -28.24
CA ASP A 88 -13.04 -17.02 -28.15
C ASP A 88 -13.54 -17.59 -26.82
N PRO A 89 -14.32 -18.69 -26.81
CA PRO A 89 -14.82 -19.29 -25.59
C PRO A 89 -13.67 -19.79 -24.71
N PRO A 90 -13.78 -19.65 -23.37
CA PRO A 90 -12.74 -20.13 -22.45
C PRO A 90 -12.53 -21.62 -22.62
N GLN A 91 -11.39 -22.03 -23.12
CA GLN A 91 -10.98 -23.43 -23.13
C GLN A 91 -10.61 -23.80 -21.68
N ASN A 92 -11.47 -24.62 -21.05
CA ASN A 92 -11.20 -25.28 -19.78
C ASN A 92 -9.97 -26.19 -19.96
N GLY A 93 -8.80 -25.72 -19.54
CA GLY A 93 -7.53 -26.43 -19.66
C GLY A 93 -6.88 -26.63 -18.30
N ILE A 94 -6.98 -27.84 -17.84
CA ILE A 94 -6.19 -28.56 -16.84
C ILE A 94 -4.71 -28.10 -16.82
N ALA A 95 -4.14 -27.94 -15.65
CA ALA A 95 -2.72 -27.71 -15.40
C ALA A 95 -1.88 -28.83 -16.06
N GLY A 96 -1.23 -28.52 -17.16
CA GLY A 96 -0.36 -29.44 -17.87
C GLY A 96 0.06 -28.90 -19.24
N ASN A 97 1.35 -28.59 -19.40
CA ASN A 97 2.03 -28.17 -20.61
C ASN A 97 1.56 -26.84 -21.22
N ILE A 98 2.27 -25.78 -20.86
CA ILE A 98 2.15 -24.44 -21.48
C ILE A 98 2.60 -24.57 -22.95
N THR A 99 1.64 -24.56 -23.88
CA THR A 99 1.92 -24.47 -25.32
C THR A 99 2.19 -23.01 -25.72
N PRO A 100 2.92 -22.74 -26.81
CA PRO A 100 3.13 -21.36 -27.28
C PRO A 100 1.85 -20.56 -27.48
N SER A 101 0.74 -21.19 -27.89
CA SER A 101 -0.59 -20.56 -27.99
C SER A 101 -1.13 -20.15 -26.61
N SER A 102 -0.95 -20.94 -25.54
CA SER A 102 -1.41 -20.62 -24.20
C SER A 102 -0.62 -19.46 -23.55
N GLN A 103 0.66 -19.30 -23.92
CA GLN A 103 1.46 -18.15 -23.48
C GLN A 103 0.98 -16.85 -24.16
N LEU A 104 0.69 -16.93 -25.45
CA LEU A 104 0.18 -15.79 -26.21
C LEU A 104 -1.21 -15.37 -25.71
N ASP A 105 -2.08 -16.33 -25.42
CA ASP A 105 -3.41 -16.09 -24.85
C ASP A 105 -3.31 -15.47 -23.46
N PHE A 106 -2.36 -15.93 -22.63
CA PHE A 106 -2.09 -15.31 -21.33
C PHE A 106 -1.63 -13.85 -21.47
N LEU A 107 -0.69 -13.58 -22.37
CA LEU A 107 -0.20 -12.22 -22.63
C LEU A 107 -1.31 -11.31 -23.17
N HIS A 108 -2.15 -11.80 -24.08
CA HIS A 108 -3.29 -11.05 -24.60
C HIS A 108 -4.30 -10.70 -23.51
N ARG A 109 -4.69 -11.65 -22.66
CA ARG A 109 -5.60 -11.39 -21.53
C ARG A 109 -5.01 -10.39 -20.56
N THR A 110 -3.75 -10.53 -20.19
CA THR A 110 -3.05 -9.59 -19.30
C THR A 110 -3.02 -8.18 -19.90
N ALA A 111 -2.76 -8.05 -21.19
CA ALA A 111 -2.76 -6.76 -21.87
C ALA A 111 -4.15 -6.13 -21.93
N MET A 112 -5.20 -6.93 -22.17
CA MET A 112 -6.59 -6.47 -22.16
C MET A 112 -7.03 -6.02 -20.77
N ASP A 113 -6.74 -6.81 -19.74
CA ASP A 113 -7.09 -6.49 -18.36
C ASP A 113 -6.40 -5.19 -17.93
N ALA A 114 -5.13 -4.99 -18.30
CA ALA A 114 -4.41 -3.76 -18.06
C ALA A 114 -5.05 -2.57 -18.79
N GLN A 115 -5.46 -2.72 -20.04
CA GLN A 115 -6.11 -1.65 -20.80
C GLN A 115 -7.48 -1.28 -20.22
N VAL A 116 -8.33 -2.27 -19.95
CA VAL A 116 -9.66 -2.05 -19.34
C VAL A 116 -9.52 -1.38 -18.00
N SER A 117 -8.57 -1.82 -17.18
CA SER A 117 -8.30 -1.25 -15.86
C SER A 117 -7.81 0.19 -15.98
N SER A 118 -6.89 0.49 -16.91
CA SER A 118 -6.37 1.85 -17.11
C SER A 118 -7.44 2.83 -17.56
N ASP A 119 -8.31 2.42 -18.51
CA ASP A 119 -9.41 3.25 -18.99
C ASP A 119 -10.46 3.48 -17.91
N GLN A 120 -10.75 2.49 -17.08
CA GLN A 120 -11.64 2.64 -15.93
C GLN A 120 -11.07 3.62 -14.92
N ILE A 121 -9.83 3.43 -14.50
CA ILE A 121 -9.15 4.30 -13.52
C ILE A 121 -9.12 5.75 -14.02
N LEU A 122 -8.75 5.96 -15.29
CA LEU A 122 -8.72 7.30 -15.87
C LEU A 122 -10.11 7.96 -15.88
N ARG A 123 -11.15 7.23 -16.28
CA ARG A 123 -12.53 7.75 -16.24
C ARG A 123 -12.95 8.13 -14.82
N LEU A 124 -12.69 7.27 -13.83
CA LEU A 124 -13.05 7.52 -12.43
C LEU A 124 -12.34 8.78 -11.90
N THR A 125 -11.05 8.90 -12.15
CA THR A 125 -10.26 10.06 -11.67
C THR A 125 -10.64 11.36 -12.37
N GLN A 126 -10.99 11.33 -13.66
CA GLN A 126 -11.44 12.50 -14.41
C GLN A 126 -12.88 12.91 -14.06
N SER A 127 -13.74 11.96 -13.69
CA SER A 127 -15.13 12.24 -13.33
C SER A 127 -15.33 12.63 -11.87
N HIS A 128 -14.38 12.31 -11.01
CA HIS A 128 -14.46 12.61 -9.58
C HIS A 128 -14.54 14.12 -9.34
N ARG A 129 -15.54 14.54 -8.60
CA ARG A 129 -15.74 15.94 -8.19
C ARG A 129 -15.75 16.00 -6.67
N THR A 130 -14.86 16.80 -6.13
CA THR A 130 -14.76 17.06 -4.70
C THR A 130 -14.54 18.54 -4.43
N SER A 131 -15.15 19.07 -3.38
CA SER A 131 -14.88 20.41 -2.87
C SER A 131 -13.65 20.44 -1.96
N THR A 132 -13.12 19.27 -1.57
CA THR A 132 -11.96 19.16 -0.70
C THR A 132 -10.70 19.60 -1.44
N GLN A 133 -9.94 20.52 -0.82
CA GLN A 133 -8.66 20.97 -1.33
C GLN A 133 -7.55 20.03 -0.88
N TYR A 134 -6.93 19.33 -1.83
CA TYR A 134 -5.76 18.51 -1.57
C TYR A 134 -4.48 19.32 -1.76
N PRO A 135 -3.39 19.02 -0.99
CA PRO A 135 -2.07 19.58 -1.29
C PRO A 135 -1.64 19.22 -2.72
N GLY A 136 -0.95 20.16 -3.39
CA GLY A 136 -0.46 19.95 -4.75
C GLY A 136 0.78 19.04 -4.85
N SER A 137 1.23 18.46 -3.76
CA SER A 137 2.33 17.49 -3.74
C SER A 137 1.91 16.16 -4.40
N GLU A 138 2.88 15.37 -4.85
CA GLU A 138 2.63 14.03 -5.41
C GLU A 138 1.83 13.15 -4.44
N PHE A 139 2.15 13.22 -3.15
CA PHE A 139 1.40 12.52 -2.10
C PHE A 139 -0.07 12.96 -2.04
N GLY A 140 -0.34 14.27 -2.05
CA GLY A 140 -1.71 14.80 -2.04
C GLY A 140 -2.50 14.44 -3.31
N VAL A 141 -1.85 14.50 -4.47
CA VAL A 141 -2.43 14.06 -5.76
C VAL A 141 -2.71 12.55 -5.74
N GLY A 142 -1.80 11.75 -5.19
CA GLY A 142 -1.99 10.31 -5.02
C GLY A 142 -3.20 9.97 -4.14
N LEU A 143 -3.34 10.64 -3.00
CA LEU A 143 -4.50 10.47 -2.12
C LEU A 143 -5.81 10.89 -2.79
N LYS A 144 -5.82 11.97 -3.56
CA LYS A 144 -7.00 12.37 -4.36
C LYS A 144 -7.37 11.32 -5.41
N THR A 145 -6.37 10.71 -6.05
CA THR A 145 -6.55 9.63 -7.01
C THR A 145 -7.18 8.40 -6.34
N ILE A 146 -6.71 8.03 -5.15
CA ILE A 146 -7.29 6.95 -4.35
C ILE A 146 -8.74 7.27 -3.98
N ALA A 147 -9.03 8.49 -3.50
CA ALA A 147 -10.39 8.91 -3.16
C ALA A 147 -11.35 8.81 -4.36
N ALA A 148 -10.88 9.16 -5.55
CA ALA A 148 -11.66 9.03 -6.78
C ALA A 148 -11.97 7.58 -7.15
N MET A 149 -11.02 6.67 -6.97
CA MET A 149 -11.23 5.23 -7.21
C MET A 149 -12.20 4.62 -6.20
N ILE A 150 -12.11 5.02 -4.93
CA ILE A 150 -13.05 4.59 -3.89
C ILE A 150 -14.47 5.10 -4.19
N ALA A 151 -14.63 6.38 -4.54
CA ALA A 151 -15.90 6.98 -4.92
C ALA A 151 -16.53 6.29 -6.14
N GLY A 152 -15.70 5.90 -7.09
CA GLY A 152 -16.10 5.19 -8.31
C GLY A 152 -16.38 3.70 -8.12
N GLY A 153 -16.24 3.17 -6.91
CA GLY A 153 -16.55 1.77 -6.61
C GLY A 153 -15.58 0.77 -7.20
N LEU A 154 -14.31 1.14 -7.42
CA LEU A 154 -13.29 0.17 -7.86
C LEU A 154 -13.20 -0.98 -6.83
N PRO A 155 -13.13 -2.26 -7.25
CA PRO A 155 -13.14 -3.41 -6.34
C PRO A 155 -11.79 -3.61 -5.64
N THR A 156 -11.16 -2.53 -5.21
CA THR A 156 -9.84 -2.53 -4.58
C THR A 156 -9.98 -2.68 -3.07
N ARG A 157 -9.23 -3.63 -2.52
CA ARG A 157 -9.19 -3.91 -1.07
C ARG A 157 -8.06 -3.13 -0.38
N VAL A 158 -6.93 -2.92 -1.07
CA VAL A 158 -5.77 -2.23 -0.50
C VAL A 158 -5.23 -1.20 -1.48
N TYR A 159 -5.07 0.03 -1.00
CA TYR A 159 -4.34 1.09 -1.67
C TYR A 159 -3.02 1.36 -0.96
N TYR A 160 -1.99 1.70 -1.71
CA TYR A 160 -0.68 2.04 -1.19
C TYR A 160 -0.19 3.35 -1.81
N VAL A 161 0.36 4.24 -0.99
CA VAL A 161 0.99 5.48 -1.43
C VAL A 161 2.13 5.83 -0.48
N SER A 162 3.23 6.38 -1.00
CA SER A 162 4.40 6.72 -0.21
C SER A 162 4.60 8.24 -0.13
N LEU A 163 5.12 8.68 1.02
CA LEU A 163 5.65 10.02 1.22
C LEU A 163 7.13 9.88 1.62
N GLY A 164 8.04 10.24 0.71
CA GLY A 164 9.47 10.17 0.95
C GLY A 164 10.04 11.42 1.63
N GLY A 165 11.35 11.37 1.89
CA GLY A 165 12.11 12.54 2.37
C GLY A 165 12.37 12.57 3.87
N PHE A 166 11.93 11.57 4.65
CA PHE A 166 12.13 11.51 6.10
C PHE A 166 13.54 11.12 6.55
N ASP A 167 14.40 10.71 5.64
CA ASP A 167 15.81 10.38 5.94
C ASP A 167 16.65 11.65 6.11
N THR A 168 16.44 12.34 7.22
CA THR A 168 17.03 13.65 7.54
C THR A 168 18.11 13.49 8.61
N HIS A 169 19.38 13.55 8.22
CA HIS A 169 20.54 13.42 9.14
C HIS A 169 21.18 14.75 9.50
N ALA A 170 20.80 15.86 8.86
CA ALA A 170 21.31 17.18 9.12
C ALA A 170 20.22 18.23 8.99
N ALA A 171 20.27 19.29 9.81
CA ALA A 171 19.28 20.37 9.84
C ALA A 171 17.83 19.84 9.76
N GLU A 172 17.53 18.84 10.58
CA GLU A 172 16.35 17.97 10.46
C GLU A 172 15.03 18.73 10.68
N LEU A 173 14.97 19.59 11.69
CA LEU A 173 13.71 20.12 12.22
C LEU A 173 12.83 20.81 11.16
N PRO A 174 13.31 21.81 10.37
CA PRO A 174 12.44 22.48 9.40
C PRO A 174 11.97 21.55 8.28
N ARG A 175 12.78 20.57 7.88
CA ARG A 175 12.43 19.60 6.85
C ARG A 175 11.40 18.61 7.38
N HIS A 176 11.58 18.12 8.59
CA HIS A 176 10.64 17.22 9.26
C HIS A 176 9.29 17.90 9.47
N ASP A 177 9.26 19.17 9.93
CA ASP A 177 8.02 19.93 10.09
C ASP A 177 7.27 20.11 8.77
N ALA A 178 7.99 20.37 7.68
CA ALA A 178 7.39 20.47 6.35
C ALA A 178 6.78 19.13 5.89
N LEU A 179 7.48 18.00 6.14
CA LEU A 179 6.97 16.66 5.81
C LEU A 179 5.77 16.27 6.67
N MET A 180 5.79 16.55 7.97
CA MET A 180 4.64 16.31 8.85
C MET A 180 3.45 17.19 8.49
N THR A 181 3.68 18.43 8.06
CA THR A 181 2.63 19.31 7.52
C THR A 181 2.02 18.71 6.26
N GLN A 182 2.84 18.24 5.32
CA GLN A 182 2.39 17.62 4.08
C GLN A 182 1.59 16.33 4.35
N LEU A 183 2.08 15.49 5.27
CA LEU A 183 1.39 14.28 5.70
C LEU A 183 0.03 14.59 6.31
N SER A 184 -0.01 15.49 7.30
CA SER A 184 -1.25 15.81 8.02
C SER A 184 -2.29 16.48 7.13
N GLN A 185 -1.89 17.42 6.27
CA GLN A 185 -2.79 18.06 5.31
C GLN A 185 -3.34 17.07 4.26
N GLY A 186 -2.47 16.19 3.75
CA GLY A 186 -2.87 15.15 2.79
C GLY A 186 -3.88 14.18 3.39
N LEU A 187 -3.58 13.62 4.55
CA LEU A 187 -4.47 12.69 5.25
C LEU A 187 -5.77 13.36 5.70
N GLY A 188 -5.70 14.60 6.18
CA GLY A 188 -6.89 15.39 6.56
C GLY A 188 -7.82 15.65 5.38
N ALA A 189 -7.26 16.03 4.23
CA ALA A 189 -8.01 16.20 2.99
C ALA A 189 -8.66 14.89 2.53
N PHE A 190 -7.89 13.80 2.53
CA PHE A 190 -8.38 12.48 2.15
C PHE A 190 -9.54 12.04 3.04
N TRP A 191 -9.41 12.20 4.36
CA TRP A 191 -10.46 11.84 5.30
C TRP A 191 -11.72 12.69 5.12
N ALA A 192 -11.58 14.00 4.90
CA ALA A 192 -12.69 14.90 4.63
C ALA A 192 -13.46 14.54 3.34
N ASP A 193 -12.72 14.14 2.29
CA ASP A 193 -13.31 13.68 1.02
C ASP A 193 -14.05 12.36 1.21
N LEU A 194 -13.45 11.36 1.87
CA LEU A 194 -14.12 10.08 2.19
C LEU A 194 -15.40 10.29 2.98
N LYS A 195 -15.39 11.21 3.95
CA LYS A 195 -16.58 11.56 4.74
C LYS A 195 -17.65 12.20 3.87
N ALA A 196 -17.28 13.10 2.98
CA ALA A 196 -18.23 13.74 2.04
C ALA A 196 -18.84 12.72 1.06
N GLN A 197 -18.12 11.67 0.73
CA GLN A 197 -18.59 10.55 -0.11
C GLN A 197 -19.46 9.55 0.67
N GLY A 198 -19.47 9.57 2.00
CA GLY A 198 -20.06 8.52 2.84
C GLY A 198 -19.27 7.21 2.86
N ASN A 199 -17.97 7.27 2.58
CA ASN A 199 -17.08 6.11 2.52
C ASN A 199 -16.16 5.98 3.76
N ASP A 200 -16.28 6.87 4.74
CA ASP A 200 -15.41 6.94 5.92
C ASP A 200 -15.56 5.76 6.89
N ASP A 201 -16.65 5.00 6.80
CA ASP A 201 -16.91 3.82 7.62
C ASP A 201 -16.27 2.53 7.08
N ARG A 202 -15.92 2.50 5.80
CA ARG A 202 -15.33 1.33 5.15
C ARG A 202 -13.84 1.48 4.79
N VAL A 203 -13.20 2.55 5.25
CA VAL A 203 -11.77 2.81 5.00
C VAL A 203 -11.02 2.87 6.31
N MET A 204 -9.94 2.09 6.37
CA MET A 204 -8.90 2.17 7.40
C MET A 204 -7.61 2.61 6.73
N MET A 205 -6.88 3.52 7.37
CA MET A 205 -5.54 3.94 6.96
C MET A 205 -4.51 3.51 8.00
N MET A 206 -3.37 3.03 7.54
CA MET A 206 -2.21 2.73 8.38
C MET A 206 -0.98 3.41 7.79
N THR A 207 -0.18 4.05 8.65
CA THR A 207 1.16 4.52 8.28
C THR A 207 2.22 3.59 8.85
N PHE A 208 3.34 3.43 8.16
CA PHE A 208 4.53 2.80 8.70
C PHE A 208 5.79 3.43 8.11
N SER A 209 6.91 3.27 8.81
CA SER A 209 8.24 3.65 8.33
C SER A 209 9.23 2.55 8.69
N GLU A 210 10.26 2.39 7.89
CA GLU A 210 11.30 1.37 8.08
C GLU A 210 12.28 1.71 9.20
N PHE A 211 12.30 2.95 9.70
CA PHE A 211 13.15 3.37 10.81
C PHE A 211 12.42 4.33 11.76
N GLY A 212 12.87 4.38 13.00
CA GLY A 212 12.58 5.45 13.95
C GLY A 212 13.79 6.36 14.11
N ARG A 213 13.79 7.19 15.15
CA ARG A 213 14.88 8.11 15.46
C ARG A 213 15.48 7.84 16.82
N ARG A 214 16.80 8.04 16.94
CA ARG A 214 17.48 8.05 18.24
C ARG A 214 17.03 9.23 19.07
N VAL A 215 17.12 9.08 20.40
CA VAL A 215 16.78 10.15 21.34
C VAL A 215 17.79 11.30 21.25
N GLN A 216 19.06 10.96 21.05
CA GLN A 216 20.14 11.95 21.03
C GLN A 216 20.32 12.51 19.62
N ALA A 217 20.37 13.84 19.53
CA ALA A 217 20.75 14.53 18.29
C ALA A 217 22.23 14.28 17.95
N ASN A 218 22.53 14.23 16.66
CA ASN A 218 23.90 14.14 16.15
C ASN A 218 24.54 15.54 16.00
N ALA A 219 25.84 15.57 15.67
CA ALA A 219 26.60 16.82 15.50
C ALA A 219 26.12 17.73 14.35
N SER A 220 25.30 17.20 13.43
CA SER A 220 24.79 17.90 12.25
C SER A 220 23.37 18.48 12.47
N GLN A 221 22.90 18.57 13.69
CA GLN A 221 21.55 19.05 14.04
C GLN A 221 20.44 18.17 13.42
N GLY A 222 20.67 16.88 13.36
CA GLY A 222 19.74 15.85 12.98
C GLY A 222 19.75 14.71 13.99
N THR A 223 19.13 13.60 13.66
CA THR A 223 19.14 12.38 14.45
C THR A 223 19.49 11.18 13.58
N ASP A 224 20.14 10.18 14.17
CA ASP A 224 20.42 8.94 13.49
C ASP A 224 19.19 8.00 13.57
N HIS A 225 19.17 6.96 12.73
CA HIS A 225 18.11 5.98 12.73
C HIS A 225 18.03 5.22 14.06
N GLY A 226 16.79 5.06 14.54
CA GLY A 226 16.43 4.31 15.73
C GLY A 226 15.58 3.09 15.42
N ALA A 227 15.40 2.24 16.44
CA ALA A 227 14.69 0.96 16.30
C ALA A 227 13.16 1.09 16.44
N ALA A 228 12.66 2.15 17.07
CA ALA A 228 11.24 2.32 17.36
C ALA A 228 10.70 3.57 16.66
N ALA A 229 9.53 3.45 16.05
CA ALA A 229 8.82 4.52 15.39
C ALA A 229 7.32 4.51 15.76
N PRO A 230 6.63 5.66 15.70
CA PRO A 230 5.18 5.67 15.79
C PRO A 230 4.57 5.06 14.52
N LEU A 231 3.47 4.31 14.72
CA LEU A 231 2.60 3.80 13.65
C LEU A 231 1.20 4.33 13.93
N PHE A 232 0.61 4.99 12.96
CA PHE A 232 -0.74 5.54 13.08
C PHE A 232 -1.74 4.64 12.34
N VAL A 233 -2.85 4.33 13.02
CA VAL A 233 -4.01 3.68 12.38
C VAL A 233 -5.18 4.61 12.53
N MET A 234 -5.84 4.95 11.43
CA MET A 234 -6.95 5.90 11.38
C MET A 234 -8.16 5.30 10.68
N GLY A 235 -9.35 5.52 11.23
CA GLY A 235 -10.60 5.02 10.70
C GLY A 235 -11.77 5.33 11.64
N LYS A 236 -12.99 5.42 11.09
CA LYS A 236 -14.20 5.69 11.88
C LYS A 236 -14.53 4.55 12.84
N ASN A 237 -14.29 3.33 12.41
CA ASN A 237 -14.59 2.11 13.15
C ASN A 237 -13.42 1.61 13.99
N LEU A 238 -12.59 2.54 14.49
CA LEU A 238 -11.47 2.24 15.36
C LEU A 238 -11.73 2.72 16.80
N ASN A 239 -11.18 1.97 17.75
CA ASN A 239 -11.03 2.42 19.11
C ASN A 239 -9.95 3.49 19.19
N GLN A 240 -10.24 4.59 19.90
CA GLN A 240 -9.30 5.69 20.04
C GLN A 240 -8.31 5.41 21.17
N GLY A 241 -7.11 5.93 21.05
CA GLY A 241 -6.09 5.92 22.10
C GLY A 241 -4.72 5.48 21.63
N VAL A 242 -3.82 5.33 22.59
CA VAL A 242 -2.47 4.83 22.39
C VAL A 242 -2.45 3.35 22.75
N VAL A 243 -1.95 2.53 21.84
CA VAL A 243 -1.78 1.09 22.05
C VAL A 243 -0.33 0.82 22.47
N GLY A 244 -0.16 -0.02 23.49
CA GLY A 244 1.14 -0.30 24.06
C GLY A 244 1.57 0.72 25.11
N ARG A 245 2.86 0.75 25.40
CA ARG A 245 3.47 1.70 26.35
C ARG A 245 4.27 2.74 25.57
N HIS A 246 4.20 3.98 26.00
CA HIS A 246 5.09 5.01 25.50
C HIS A 246 6.55 4.60 25.81
N PRO A 247 7.45 4.61 24.82
CA PRO A 247 8.84 4.24 25.06
C PRO A 247 9.50 5.22 26.05
N SER A 248 10.36 4.68 26.91
CA SER A 248 11.15 5.49 27.84
C SER A 248 12.23 6.26 27.08
N LEU A 249 12.41 7.55 27.40
CA LEU A 249 13.50 8.35 26.85
C LEU A 249 14.83 8.14 27.61
N THR A 250 14.82 7.35 28.69
CA THR A 250 15.98 7.09 29.56
C THR A 250 16.37 5.61 29.62
N ASP A 251 15.40 4.69 29.48
CA ASP A 251 15.68 3.25 29.36
C ASP A 251 15.85 2.88 27.89
N LEU A 252 17.08 3.03 27.41
CA LEU A 252 17.44 2.85 26.00
C LEU A 252 18.20 1.53 25.78
N ASP A 253 18.12 1.02 24.56
CA ASP A 253 18.94 -0.08 24.08
C ASP A 253 20.04 0.44 23.14
N GLN A 254 21.26 0.53 23.63
CA GLN A 254 22.41 1.08 22.88
C GLN A 254 22.14 2.50 22.28
N GLY A 255 21.36 3.31 22.99
CA GLY A 255 20.96 4.66 22.56
C GLY A 255 19.67 4.71 21.74
N ASP A 256 19.06 3.58 21.46
CA ASP A 256 17.77 3.48 20.76
C ASP A 256 16.60 3.37 21.74
N LEU A 257 15.44 3.88 21.30
CA LEU A 257 14.18 3.59 21.99
C LEU A 257 13.87 2.09 21.90
N ARG A 258 13.43 1.53 23.03
CA ARG A 258 12.85 0.17 23.02
C ARG A 258 11.44 0.24 22.48
N PHE A 259 11.14 -0.56 21.43
CA PHE A 259 9.77 -0.66 20.94
C PHE A 259 8.89 -1.41 21.95
N GLY A 260 7.64 -0.95 22.12
CA GLY A 260 6.67 -1.54 23.05
C GLY A 260 5.65 -2.46 22.38
N VAL A 261 5.56 -2.40 21.05
CA VAL A 261 4.62 -3.17 20.24
C VAL A 261 5.36 -3.75 19.03
N ASP A 262 5.27 -5.06 18.84
CA ASP A 262 5.71 -5.69 17.59
C ASP A 262 4.75 -5.29 16.46
N PHE A 263 5.26 -4.66 15.41
CA PHE A 263 4.45 -4.20 14.29
C PHE A 263 3.65 -5.33 13.62
N ARG A 264 4.12 -6.57 13.67
CA ARG A 264 3.41 -7.74 13.13
C ARG A 264 2.12 -8.04 13.89
N SER A 265 2.03 -7.64 15.15
CA SER A 265 0.78 -7.72 15.91
C SER A 265 -0.28 -6.73 15.41
N VAL A 266 0.15 -5.57 14.90
CA VAL A 266 -0.74 -4.62 14.22
C VAL A 266 -1.20 -5.20 12.87
N TYR A 267 -0.29 -5.78 12.09
CA TYR A 267 -0.64 -6.48 10.83
C TYR A 267 -1.62 -7.62 11.08
N ALA A 268 -1.36 -8.45 12.10
CA ALA A 268 -2.27 -9.53 12.50
C ALA A 268 -3.66 -9.00 12.88
N THR A 269 -3.72 -7.87 13.58
CA THR A 269 -4.99 -7.23 13.94
C THR A 269 -5.75 -6.76 12.70
N ILE A 270 -5.08 -6.11 11.74
CA ILE A 270 -5.70 -5.65 10.50
C ILE A 270 -6.19 -6.84 9.68
N LEU A 271 -5.36 -7.87 9.55
CA LEU A 271 -5.73 -9.09 8.80
C LEU A 271 -6.96 -9.78 9.40
N GLN A 272 -6.99 -9.98 10.72
CA GLN A 272 -8.05 -10.75 11.36
C GLN A 272 -9.32 -9.93 11.59
N ASN A 273 -9.18 -8.69 12.09
CA ASN A 273 -10.31 -7.92 12.59
C ASN A 273 -10.89 -6.94 11.56
N TRP A 274 -10.14 -6.63 10.48
CA TRP A 274 -10.60 -5.74 9.42
C TRP A 274 -10.75 -6.43 8.07
N LEU A 275 -9.76 -7.23 7.71
CA LEU A 275 -9.74 -7.97 6.43
C LEU A 275 -10.37 -9.37 6.55
N GLU A 276 -10.78 -9.78 7.75
CA GLU A 276 -11.45 -11.06 8.04
C GLU A 276 -10.68 -12.29 7.52
N THR A 277 -9.36 -12.22 7.61
CA THR A 277 -8.45 -13.25 7.06
C THR A 277 -7.48 -13.74 8.13
N PRO A 278 -7.27 -15.06 8.27
CA PRO A 278 -6.30 -15.59 9.22
C PRO A 278 -4.89 -15.02 8.99
N SER A 279 -4.25 -14.50 10.04
CA SER A 279 -2.93 -13.86 9.91
C SER A 279 -1.77 -14.84 9.81
N LYS A 280 -1.86 -16.01 10.44
CA LYS A 280 -0.76 -16.98 10.50
C LYS A 280 -0.25 -17.43 9.12
N PRO A 281 -1.09 -17.80 8.13
CA PRO A 281 -0.60 -18.16 6.80
C PRO A 281 0.12 -17.03 6.07
N ILE A 282 -0.18 -15.77 6.46
CA ILE A 282 0.34 -14.57 5.81
C ILE A 282 1.63 -14.09 6.47
N LEU A 283 1.71 -14.15 7.81
CA LEU A 283 2.83 -13.64 8.59
C LEU A 283 3.83 -14.73 9.02
N GLY A 284 3.54 -15.99 8.67
CA GLY A 284 4.40 -17.15 9.00
C GLY A 284 4.26 -17.64 10.43
N ASP A 285 3.77 -16.81 11.36
CA ASP A 285 3.59 -17.15 12.77
C ASP A 285 2.33 -16.51 13.35
N GLN A 286 1.99 -16.89 14.59
CA GLN A 286 0.87 -16.34 15.36
C GLN A 286 1.32 -15.12 16.16
N PHE A 287 0.69 -13.99 15.89
CA PHE A 287 0.90 -12.75 16.64
C PHE A 287 -0.36 -12.37 17.42
N PRO A 288 -0.22 -11.78 18.63
CA PRO A 288 -1.36 -11.28 19.38
C PRO A 288 -2.05 -10.15 18.61
N THR A 289 -3.36 -10.03 18.74
CA THR A 289 -4.13 -8.93 18.19
C THR A 289 -4.43 -7.89 19.25
N TRP A 290 -4.62 -6.66 18.82
CA TRP A 290 -4.98 -5.53 19.64
C TRP A 290 -6.44 -5.14 19.45
N ASN A 291 -7.06 -4.57 20.45
CA ASN A 291 -8.43 -4.06 20.35
C ASN A 291 -8.44 -2.70 19.60
N LEU A 292 -8.10 -2.73 18.31
CA LEU A 292 -8.07 -1.56 17.44
C LEU A 292 -9.41 -1.32 16.75
N VAL A 293 -10.08 -2.38 16.33
CA VAL A 293 -11.32 -2.30 15.55
C VAL A 293 -12.50 -2.44 16.50
N LYS A 294 -13.51 -1.57 16.35
CA LYS A 294 -14.77 -1.68 17.09
C LYS A 294 -15.51 -2.95 16.67
N ALA A 295 -16.12 -3.60 17.65
CA ALA A 295 -16.98 -4.76 17.42
C ALA A 295 -18.26 -4.39 16.67
#